data_43367fffac71fc468d2c6e3e93be0b9b
#
_entry.id   43367fffac71fc468d2c6e3e93be0b9b
#
_cell.length_a   1.000
_cell.length_b   1.000
_cell.length_c   1.000
_cell.angle_alpha   90.00
_cell.angle_beta   90.00
_cell.angle_gamma   90.00
#
_symmetry.space_group_name_H-M   'P 1'
#
loop_
_entity.id
_entity.type
_entity.pdbx_description
1 polymer ?
#
loop_
_entity_poly.entity_id
_entity_poly.type
_entity_poly.pdbx_seq_one_letter_code
_entity_poly.pdbx_strand_id
1 'polypeptide(L)'
;ADIRQVGVGGSEDLPEDFTALPSEKRRIVRDLGARIDYLKRMASLQQESFEEIERKFIETQGNVKHLPTISPVRKGTAWLSSRFGERADPFTGRKAFHSGVDFAGRKGTSIYATAAGVVSYAYTDKRLGKVVVIEHNVEEINEQGETYMRKGVYRTEYGHMDKILVNKGQRVTRGQHIGAMGSTGRSTGPHLHYAVRFQDRRLGDRKGYVNPEKFILDQARSDAEISNWWGAEE
;
A
#
# COMPACT_ATOMS: atom_id res chain seq x y z
N ALA A 1 15.39 6.40 18.95
CA ALA A 1 16.50 6.48 19.90
C ALA A 1 16.90 7.94 20.05
N ASP A 2 16.96 8.40 21.29
CA ASP A 2 17.22 9.82 21.61
C ASP A 2 18.71 10.10 21.35
N ILE A 3 19.00 10.95 20.38
CA ILE A 3 20.35 11.35 19.93
C ILE A 3 21.18 11.98 21.08
N ARG A 4 20.54 12.34 22.19
CA ARG A 4 21.16 12.99 23.35
C ARG A 4 21.98 12.06 24.27
N GLN A 5 21.94 10.74 24.06
CA GLN A 5 22.65 9.75 24.90
C GLN A 5 23.94 9.20 24.29
N VAL A 6 24.32 9.62 23.09
CA VAL A 6 25.60 9.20 22.50
C VAL A 6 26.70 10.06 23.08
N GLY A 7 27.35 9.58 24.11
CA GLY A 7 28.46 10.25 24.76
C GLY A 7 29.58 10.65 23.78
N VAL A 8 29.99 11.89 23.83
CA VAL A 8 31.15 12.43 23.08
C VAL A 8 32.42 11.93 23.75
N GLY A 9 32.83 10.69 23.44
CA GLY A 9 34.13 10.16 23.78
C GLY A 9 35.02 10.27 22.55
N GLY A 10 35.79 11.34 22.45
CA GLY A 10 36.92 11.42 21.51
C GLY A 10 38.16 10.85 22.17
N SER A 11 39.00 10.09 21.45
CA SER A 11 40.32 9.75 21.94
C SER A 11 41.17 11.02 22.12
N GLU A 12 41.65 11.27 23.33
CA GLU A 12 42.47 12.44 23.63
C GLU A 12 43.87 12.35 23.02
N ASP A 13 44.30 11.19 22.53
CA ASP A 13 45.64 10.94 22.07
C ASP A 13 45.77 11.13 20.55
N LEU A 14 46.51 12.19 20.20
CA LEU A 14 46.98 12.36 18.82
C LEU A 14 48.14 11.37 18.56
N PRO A 15 48.23 10.75 17.38
CA PRO A 15 49.39 9.96 16.97
C PRO A 15 50.69 10.72 17.21
N GLU A 16 51.78 10.03 17.59
CA GLU A 16 53.07 10.65 17.96
C GLU A 16 53.61 11.58 16.86
N ASP A 17 53.37 11.30 15.62
CA ASP A 17 53.77 12.13 14.46
C ASP A 17 53.17 13.56 14.48
N PHE A 18 52.11 13.80 15.22
CA PHE A 18 51.49 15.14 15.31
C PHE A 18 51.96 15.96 16.50
N THR A 19 52.76 15.37 17.40
CA THR A 19 53.27 16.09 18.60
C THR A 19 54.25 17.20 18.25
N ALA A 20 54.96 17.08 17.13
CA ALA A 20 55.92 18.08 16.61
C ALA A 20 55.27 19.30 15.93
N LEU A 21 53.94 19.30 15.72
CA LEU A 21 53.25 20.42 15.10
C LEU A 21 53.09 21.62 16.06
N PRO A 22 53.08 22.86 15.53
CA PRO A 22 52.73 24.05 16.30
C PRO A 22 51.35 23.90 16.98
N SER A 23 51.17 24.50 18.15
CA SER A 23 49.97 24.35 19.00
C SER A 23 48.66 24.64 18.27
N GLU A 24 48.65 25.62 17.39
CA GLU A 24 47.48 25.98 16.58
C GLU A 24 47.11 24.88 15.57
N LYS A 25 48.12 24.31 14.90
CA LYS A 25 47.89 23.20 13.96
C LYS A 25 47.44 21.95 14.68
N ARG A 26 47.95 21.63 15.86
CA ARG A 26 47.49 20.51 16.69
C ARG A 26 46.04 20.67 17.10
N ARG A 27 45.58 21.91 17.40
CA ARG A 27 44.16 22.17 17.71
C ARG A 27 43.25 21.89 16.51
N ILE A 28 43.66 22.32 15.31
CA ILE A 28 42.90 22.07 14.08
C ILE A 28 42.79 20.57 13.79
N VAL A 29 43.92 19.84 13.92
CA VAL A 29 43.92 18.36 13.67
C VAL A 29 43.01 17.65 14.67
N ARG A 30 43.05 18.03 15.95
CA ARG A 30 42.18 17.46 16.98
C ARG A 30 40.68 17.73 16.69
N ASP A 31 40.34 18.99 16.34
CA ASP A 31 38.96 19.37 15.99
C ASP A 31 38.47 18.62 14.75
N LEU A 32 39.32 18.46 13.73
CA LEU A 32 39.01 17.70 12.53
C LEU A 32 38.82 16.21 12.83
N GLY A 33 39.70 15.62 13.69
CA GLY A 33 39.55 14.23 14.14
C GLY A 33 38.21 14.01 14.85
N ALA A 34 37.88 14.88 15.80
CA ALA A 34 36.59 14.79 16.50
C ALA A 34 35.39 14.91 15.57
N ARG A 35 35.46 15.77 14.54
CA ARG A 35 34.41 15.89 13.51
C ARG A 35 34.30 14.63 12.64
N ILE A 36 35.44 14.05 12.27
CA ILE A 36 35.47 12.79 11.49
C ILE A 36 34.84 11.65 12.30
N ASP A 37 35.21 11.53 13.59
CA ASP A 37 34.64 10.50 14.45
C ASP A 37 33.13 10.70 14.69
N TYR A 38 32.69 11.95 14.82
CA TYR A 38 31.26 12.25 14.87
C TYR A 38 30.54 11.83 13.59
N LEU A 39 31.09 12.17 12.41
CA LEU A 39 30.49 11.79 11.12
C LEU A 39 30.49 10.27 10.92
N LYS A 40 31.56 9.57 11.31
CA LYS A 40 31.60 8.09 11.28
C LYS A 40 30.50 7.48 12.14
N ARG A 41 30.31 7.96 13.37
CA ARG A 41 29.23 7.48 14.24
C ARG A 41 27.85 7.75 13.65
N MET A 42 27.63 8.93 13.09
CA MET A 42 26.37 9.28 12.43
C MET A 42 26.10 8.37 11.22
N ALA A 43 27.14 8.11 10.41
CA ALA A 43 27.03 7.21 9.27
C ALA A 43 26.69 5.77 9.70
N SER A 44 27.33 5.25 10.75
CA SER A 44 27.03 3.92 11.30
C SER A 44 25.58 3.82 11.83
N LEU A 45 25.10 4.81 12.59
CA LEU A 45 23.72 4.86 13.06
C LEU A 45 22.71 4.92 11.91
N GLN A 46 23.05 5.66 10.87
CA GLN A 46 22.19 5.75 9.68
C GLN A 46 22.18 4.41 8.92
N GLN A 47 23.31 3.73 8.81
CA GLN A 47 23.41 2.41 8.19
C GLN A 47 22.57 1.38 8.96
N GLU A 48 22.71 1.31 10.29
CA GLU A 48 21.88 0.41 11.14
C GLU A 48 20.38 0.68 10.95
N SER A 49 20.00 1.96 10.87
CA SER A 49 18.61 2.35 10.62
C SER A 49 18.11 1.89 9.24
N PHE A 50 18.95 1.98 8.20
CA PHE A 50 18.60 1.48 6.87
C PHE A 50 18.48 -0.05 6.84
N GLU A 51 19.39 -0.77 7.49
CA GLU A 51 19.35 -2.23 7.60
C GLU A 51 18.09 -2.70 8.35
N GLU A 52 17.68 -1.98 9.40
CA GLU A 52 16.43 -2.27 10.10
C GLU A 52 15.20 -2.01 9.22
N ILE A 53 15.18 -0.90 8.46
CA ILE A 53 14.10 -0.59 7.51
C ILE A 53 14.06 -1.65 6.41
N GLU A 54 15.21 -2.03 5.85
CA GLU A 54 15.30 -3.05 4.80
C GLU A 54 14.80 -4.40 5.31
N ARG A 55 15.22 -4.83 6.50
CA ARG A 55 14.74 -6.05 7.14
C ARG A 55 13.22 -6.02 7.33
N LYS A 56 12.67 -4.94 7.91
CA LYS A 56 11.22 -4.78 8.08
C LYS A 56 10.49 -4.74 6.74
N PHE A 57 11.10 -4.15 5.71
CA PHE A 57 10.53 -4.13 4.37
C PHE A 57 10.48 -5.53 3.77
N ILE A 58 11.55 -6.33 3.88
CA ILE A 58 11.58 -7.73 3.42
C ILE A 58 10.56 -8.58 4.19
N GLU A 59 10.51 -8.47 5.51
CA GLU A 59 9.51 -9.12 6.35
C GLU A 59 8.07 -8.74 5.95
N THR A 60 7.87 -7.50 5.55
CA THR A 60 6.54 -6.97 5.17
C THR A 60 6.19 -7.25 3.71
N GLN A 61 7.15 -7.51 2.81
CA GLN A 61 6.89 -7.76 1.37
C GLN A 61 5.93 -8.94 1.15
N GLY A 62 6.00 -9.98 1.97
CA GLY A 62 5.03 -11.08 1.98
C GLY A 62 3.59 -10.58 2.16
N ASN A 63 3.40 -9.56 2.99
CA ASN A 63 2.10 -9.00 3.33
C ASN A 63 1.62 -7.93 2.33
N VAL A 64 2.53 -7.14 1.75
CA VAL A 64 2.16 -6.05 0.81
C VAL A 64 1.44 -6.57 -0.43
N LYS A 65 1.81 -7.76 -0.94
CA LYS A 65 1.10 -8.37 -2.08
C LYS A 65 -0.37 -8.67 -1.79
N HIS A 66 -0.73 -8.87 -0.52
CA HIS A 66 -2.09 -9.18 -0.05
C HIS A 66 -2.85 -7.94 0.46
N LEU A 67 -2.21 -6.77 0.54
CA LEU A 67 -2.87 -5.51 0.87
C LEU A 67 -3.37 -4.83 -0.41
N PRO A 68 -4.62 -4.30 -0.44
CA PRO A 68 -5.22 -3.68 -1.61
C PRO A 68 -4.68 -2.27 -1.87
N THR A 69 -3.37 -2.15 -2.13
CA THR A 69 -2.61 -0.89 -2.16
C THR A 69 -2.50 -0.23 -3.54
N ILE A 70 -2.93 -0.90 -4.59
CA ILE A 70 -2.94 -0.33 -5.95
C ILE A 70 -4.35 0.05 -6.39
N SER A 71 -4.47 0.95 -7.38
CA SER A 71 -5.74 1.31 -7.99
C SER A 71 -6.34 0.13 -8.77
N PRO A 72 -7.67 -0.09 -8.72
CA PRO A 72 -8.34 -1.12 -9.52
C PRO A 72 -8.42 -0.77 -11.01
N VAL A 73 -8.06 0.45 -11.40
CA VAL A 73 -8.03 0.95 -12.77
C VAL A 73 -6.72 1.67 -13.05
N ARG A 74 -6.22 1.61 -14.28
CA ARG A 74 -4.99 2.32 -14.64
C ARG A 74 -5.20 3.83 -14.67
N LYS A 75 -4.17 4.59 -14.30
CA LYS A 75 -4.17 6.06 -14.37
C LYS A 75 -4.52 6.51 -15.80
N GLY A 76 -5.34 7.55 -15.90
CA GLY A 76 -5.80 8.09 -17.18
C GLY A 76 -6.92 7.32 -17.88
N THR A 77 -7.31 6.11 -17.40
CA THR A 77 -8.41 5.35 -18.01
C THR A 77 -9.77 5.56 -17.32
N ALA A 78 -9.74 6.02 -16.06
CA ALA A 78 -10.90 6.37 -15.27
C ALA A 78 -10.53 7.41 -14.21
N TRP A 79 -11.53 8.07 -13.63
CA TRP A 79 -11.35 9.08 -12.57
C TRP A 79 -12.28 8.79 -11.40
N LEU A 80 -11.91 9.22 -10.19
CA LEU A 80 -12.73 9.12 -8.99
C LEU A 80 -13.94 10.04 -9.13
N SER A 81 -15.12 9.46 -9.29
CA SER A 81 -16.39 10.19 -9.50
C SER A 81 -17.23 10.29 -8.22
N SER A 82 -17.04 9.38 -7.27
CA SER A 82 -17.75 9.43 -5.99
C SER A 82 -16.93 8.79 -4.87
N ARG A 83 -16.92 9.45 -3.73
CA ARG A 83 -16.14 9.05 -2.55
C ARG A 83 -16.94 8.16 -1.60
N PHE A 84 -16.21 7.49 -0.73
CA PHE A 84 -16.74 6.73 0.40
C PHE A 84 -17.43 7.63 1.42
N GLY A 85 -18.53 7.14 2.02
CA GLY A 85 -19.21 7.78 3.14
C GLY A 85 -20.60 8.28 2.81
N GLU A 86 -21.11 9.21 3.59
CA GLU A 86 -22.47 9.73 3.45
C GLU A 86 -22.59 10.64 2.22
N ARG A 87 -23.58 10.37 1.38
CA ARG A 87 -23.91 11.16 0.19
C ARG A 87 -25.40 11.10 -0.13
N ALA A 88 -25.89 11.96 -1.00
CA ALA A 88 -27.21 11.79 -1.59
C ALA A 88 -27.20 10.55 -2.52
N ASP A 89 -28.23 9.71 -2.39
CA ASP A 89 -28.46 8.59 -3.32
C ASP A 89 -28.82 9.15 -4.70
N PRO A 90 -28.11 8.74 -5.79
CA PRO A 90 -28.27 9.34 -7.10
C PRO A 90 -29.65 9.05 -7.76
N PHE A 91 -30.45 8.13 -7.21
CA PHE A 91 -31.76 7.76 -7.73
C PHE A 91 -32.90 8.39 -6.92
N THR A 92 -32.74 8.52 -5.60
CA THR A 92 -33.80 8.96 -4.71
C THR A 92 -33.56 10.34 -4.10
N GLY A 93 -32.36 10.88 -4.23
CA GLY A 93 -31.93 12.13 -3.57
C GLY A 93 -31.81 12.04 -2.04
N ARG A 94 -32.19 10.91 -1.42
CA ARG A 94 -32.16 10.75 0.04
C ARG A 94 -30.73 10.48 0.51
N LYS A 95 -30.45 10.83 1.78
CA LYS A 95 -29.18 10.53 2.44
C LYS A 95 -28.94 9.02 2.47
N ALA A 96 -27.80 8.58 1.95
CA ALA A 96 -27.39 7.19 1.90
C ALA A 96 -25.88 7.06 2.16
N PHE A 97 -25.48 5.89 2.65
CA PHE A 97 -24.07 5.58 2.87
C PHE A 97 -23.50 4.84 1.67
N HIS A 98 -22.41 5.38 1.10
CA HIS A 98 -21.65 4.78 0.02
C HIS A 98 -20.52 3.92 0.60
N SER A 99 -20.62 2.61 0.42
CA SER A 99 -19.71 1.62 1.03
C SER A 99 -18.37 1.47 0.33
N GLY A 100 -18.12 2.24 -0.74
CA GLY A 100 -16.90 2.19 -1.53
C GLY A 100 -16.59 3.52 -2.18
N VAL A 101 -15.83 3.47 -3.25
CA VAL A 101 -15.57 4.59 -4.16
C VAL A 101 -16.02 4.21 -5.57
N ASP A 102 -16.42 5.20 -6.36
CA ASP A 102 -16.80 4.97 -7.75
C ASP A 102 -15.76 5.60 -8.69
N PHE A 103 -15.24 4.79 -9.61
CA PHE A 103 -14.35 5.22 -10.69
C PHE A 103 -15.16 5.27 -12.00
N ALA A 104 -15.47 6.47 -12.50
CA ALA A 104 -16.13 6.65 -13.78
C ALA A 104 -15.12 6.52 -14.93
N GLY A 105 -15.53 5.86 -16.01
CA GLY A 105 -14.70 5.62 -17.19
C GLY A 105 -15.50 5.07 -18.35
N ARG A 106 -14.83 4.76 -19.44
CA ARG A 106 -15.49 4.16 -20.60
C ARG A 106 -15.91 2.72 -20.29
N LYS A 107 -17.09 2.32 -20.79
CA LYS A 107 -17.48 0.90 -20.80
C LYS A 107 -16.37 0.08 -21.46
N GLY A 108 -15.98 -1.04 -20.84
CA GLY A 108 -14.89 -1.88 -21.31
C GLY A 108 -13.51 -1.54 -20.72
N THR A 109 -13.37 -0.45 -19.94
CA THR A 109 -12.12 -0.16 -19.22
C THR A 109 -11.71 -1.34 -18.36
N SER A 110 -10.44 -1.76 -18.47
CA SER A 110 -9.89 -2.92 -17.74
C SER A 110 -9.89 -2.69 -16.24
N ILE A 111 -10.29 -3.71 -15.48
CA ILE A 111 -10.31 -3.74 -14.02
C ILE A 111 -9.29 -4.75 -13.53
N TYR A 112 -8.52 -4.38 -12.53
CA TYR A 112 -7.42 -5.18 -12.00
C TYR A 112 -7.60 -5.50 -10.51
N ALA A 113 -7.15 -6.68 -10.08
CA ALA A 113 -7.11 -7.07 -8.68
C ALA A 113 -6.13 -6.18 -7.91
N THR A 114 -6.60 -5.51 -6.86
CA THR A 114 -5.79 -4.56 -6.09
C THR A 114 -4.80 -5.23 -5.15
N ALA A 115 -4.97 -6.53 -4.89
CA ALA A 115 -4.07 -7.37 -4.12
C ALA A 115 -4.17 -8.84 -4.57
N ALA A 116 -3.17 -9.64 -4.21
CA ALA A 116 -3.21 -11.09 -4.39
C ALA A 116 -4.25 -11.70 -3.46
N GLY A 117 -4.96 -12.74 -3.92
CA GLY A 117 -6.00 -13.39 -3.14
C GLY A 117 -6.72 -14.52 -3.88
N VAL A 118 -7.88 -14.88 -3.36
CA VAL A 118 -8.77 -15.89 -3.94
C VAL A 118 -10.12 -15.27 -4.23
N VAL A 119 -10.64 -15.48 -5.42
CA VAL A 119 -11.98 -15.03 -5.80
C VAL A 119 -13.01 -15.81 -4.95
N SER A 120 -13.61 -15.14 -3.99
CA SER A 120 -14.63 -15.73 -3.13
C SER A 120 -16.00 -15.75 -3.80
N TYR A 121 -16.30 -14.73 -4.62
CA TYR A 121 -17.55 -14.64 -5.38
C TYR A 121 -17.30 -14.01 -6.76
N ALA A 122 -17.99 -14.56 -7.78
CA ALA A 122 -18.11 -14.01 -9.13
C ALA A 122 -19.55 -14.30 -9.60
N TYR A 123 -20.45 -13.31 -9.52
CA TYR A 123 -21.89 -13.50 -9.75
C TYR A 123 -22.57 -12.21 -10.21
N THR A 124 -23.88 -12.28 -10.43
CA THR A 124 -24.70 -11.10 -10.73
C THR A 124 -25.62 -10.79 -9.54
N ASP A 125 -25.52 -9.60 -9.02
CA ASP A 125 -26.33 -9.04 -7.94
C ASP A 125 -27.30 -7.99 -8.47
N LYS A 126 -28.47 -7.83 -7.83
CA LYS A 126 -29.47 -6.83 -8.26
C LYS A 126 -28.99 -5.38 -8.11
N ARG A 127 -28.16 -5.10 -7.11
CA ARG A 127 -27.64 -3.75 -6.83
C ARG A 127 -26.31 -3.51 -7.53
N LEU A 128 -25.33 -4.37 -7.31
CA LEU A 128 -23.97 -4.23 -7.85
C LEU A 128 -23.82 -4.77 -9.28
N GLY A 129 -24.85 -5.38 -9.85
CA GLY A 129 -24.75 -5.99 -11.18
C GLY A 129 -23.77 -7.15 -11.19
N LYS A 130 -22.99 -7.29 -12.24
CA LYS A 130 -21.88 -8.25 -12.28
C LYS A 130 -20.81 -7.81 -11.30
N VAL A 131 -20.49 -8.69 -10.34
CA VAL A 131 -19.59 -8.39 -9.22
C VAL A 131 -18.57 -9.49 -9.01
N VAL A 132 -17.35 -9.10 -8.73
CA VAL A 132 -16.25 -9.96 -8.26
C VAL A 132 -15.91 -9.55 -6.83
N VAL A 133 -15.74 -10.54 -5.96
CA VAL A 133 -15.22 -10.33 -4.59
C VAL A 133 -13.98 -11.18 -4.43
N ILE A 134 -12.88 -10.56 -4.02
CA ILE A 134 -11.60 -11.22 -3.76
C ILE A 134 -11.33 -11.16 -2.26
N GLU A 135 -10.98 -12.30 -1.70
CA GLU A 135 -10.55 -12.44 -0.31
C GLU A 135 -9.03 -12.49 -0.24
N HIS A 136 -8.45 -11.58 0.53
CA HIS A 136 -7.01 -11.42 0.69
C HIS A 136 -6.59 -11.99 2.04
N ASN A 137 -5.65 -12.93 2.02
CA ASN A 137 -5.06 -13.48 3.21
C ASN A 137 -3.77 -12.73 3.49
N VAL A 138 -3.49 -12.44 4.75
CA VAL A 138 -2.24 -11.81 5.20
C VAL A 138 -1.37 -12.86 5.85
N GLU A 139 -0.09 -12.91 5.47
CA GLU A 139 0.90 -13.72 6.18
C GLU A 139 1.26 -12.99 7.48
N GLU A 140 1.17 -13.67 8.60
CA GLU A 140 1.59 -13.16 9.91
C GLU A 140 2.65 -14.11 10.49
N ILE A 141 3.57 -13.56 11.29
CA ILE A 141 4.57 -14.32 12.03
C ILE A 141 4.10 -14.38 13.48
N ASN A 142 4.01 -15.58 14.05
CA ASN A 142 3.66 -15.77 15.46
C ASN A 142 4.87 -15.45 16.38
N GLU A 143 4.64 -15.49 17.70
CA GLU A 143 5.69 -15.25 18.70
C GLU A 143 6.84 -16.28 18.63
N GLN A 144 6.61 -17.43 18.01
CA GLN A 144 7.59 -18.49 17.79
C GLN A 144 8.37 -18.33 16.49
N GLY A 145 8.10 -17.28 15.69
CA GLY A 145 8.75 -17.02 14.40
C GLY A 145 8.20 -17.84 13.24
N GLU A 146 7.08 -18.54 13.41
CA GLU A 146 6.45 -19.33 12.36
C GLU A 146 5.49 -18.46 11.54
N THR A 147 5.58 -18.58 10.21
CA THR A 147 4.69 -17.89 9.28
C THR A 147 3.36 -18.64 9.14
N TYR A 148 2.26 -17.97 9.39
CA TYR A 148 0.92 -18.51 9.17
C TYR A 148 0.06 -17.54 8.34
N MET A 149 -0.95 -18.10 7.65
CA MET A 149 -1.88 -17.31 6.85
C MET A 149 -3.10 -16.92 7.68
N ARG A 150 -3.21 -15.64 8.00
CA ARG A 150 -4.45 -15.10 8.58
C ARG A 150 -5.49 -14.93 7.49
N LYS A 151 -6.50 -15.81 7.50
CA LYS A 151 -7.56 -15.84 6.50
C LYS A 151 -8.43 -14.58 6.53
N GLY A 152 -8.67 -14.02 5.35
CA GLY A 152 -9.80 -13.13 5.09
C GLY A 152 -9.74 -11.78 5.80
N VAL A 153 -8.55 -11.26 6.08
CA VAL A 153 -8.41 -9.96 6.75
C VAL A 153 -9.05 -8.85 5.93
N TYR A 154 -8.84 -8.87 4.61
CA TYR A 154 -9.45 -7.92 3.68
C TYR A 154 -10.25 -8.63 2.60
N ARG A 155 -11.33 -8.00 2.16
CA ARG A 155 -12.08 -8.34 0.96
C ARG A 155 -12.22 -7.10 0.10
N THR A 156 -12.00 -7.27 -1.20
CA THR A 156 -12.27 -6.21 -2.20
C THR A 156 -13.45 -6.60 -3.06
N GLU A 157 -14.32 -5.63 -3.33
CA GLU A 157 -15.55 -5.81 -4.13
C GLU A 157 -15.45 -4.93 -5.38
N TYR A 158 -15.71 -5.51 -6.55
CA TYR A 158 -15.66 -4.86 -7.87
C TYR A 158 -17.02 -4.99 -8.51
N GLY A 159 -17.83 -3.94 -8.47
CA GLY A 159 -19.22 -3.92 -8.93
C GLY A 159 -19.42 -3.25 -10.29
N HIS A 160 -20.63 -3.37 -10.82
CA HIS A 160 -21.13 -2.81 -12.08
C HIS A 160 -20.36 -3.25 -13.32
N MET A 161 -19.66 -4.40 -13.26
CA MET A 161 -18.82 -4.89 -14.35
C MET A 161 -19.64 -5.23 -15.61
N ASP A 162 -19.04 -5.05 -16.78
CA ASP A 162 -19.58 -5.53 -18.06
C ASP A 162 -19.21 -6.99 -18.29
N LYS A 163 -17.94 -7.33 -18.03
CA LYS A 163 -17.40 -8.70 -18.17
C LYS A 163 -16.64 -9.11 -16.93
N ILE A 164 -16.80 -10.35 -16.51
CA ILE A 164 -16.00 -11.03 -15.49
C ILE A 164 -15.07 -12.01 -16.20
N LEU A 165 -13.78 -11.99 -15.91
CA LEU A 165 -12.76 -12.84 -16.54
C LEU A 165 -12.17 -13.87 -15.58
N VAL A 166 -12.70 -13.95 -14.36
CA VAL A 166 -12.23 -14.85 -13.30
C VAL A 166 -13.39 -15.65 -12.72
N ASN A 167 -13.09 -16.82 -12.18
CA ASN A 167 -14.08 -17.72 -11.61
C ASN A 167 -13.94 -17.80 -10.08
N LYS A 168 -15.03 -18.14 -9.39
CA LYS A 168 -15.00 -18.45 -7.95
C LYS A 168 -13.97 -19.54 -7.66
N GLY A 169 -13.16 -19.35 -6.62
CA GLY A 169 -12.07 -20.24 -6.22
C GLY A 169 -10.75 -19.99 -6.95
N GLN A 170 -10.73 -19.17 -7.99
CA GLN A 170 -9.51 -18.84 -8.72
C GLN A 170 -8.57 -17.99 -7.85
N ARG A 171 -7.26 -18.34 -7.83
CA ARG A 171 -6.21 -17.49 -7.29
C ARG A 171 -5.89 -16.37 -8.27
N VAL A 172 -5.72 -15.16 -7.76
CA VAL A 172 -5.35 -13.98 -8.54
C VAL A 172 -4.13 -13.33 -7.92
N THR A 173 -3.27 -12.76 -8.76
CA THR A 173 -2.14 -11.95 -8.33
C THR A 173 -2.54 -10.48 -8.25
N ARG A 174 -1.79 -9.67 -7.51
CA ARG A 174 -1.95 -8.22 -7.50
C ARG A 174 -1.66 -7.67 -8.90
N GLY A 175 -2.55 -6.82 -9.42
CA GLY A 175 -2.43 -6.28 -10.78
C GLY A 175 -3.00 -7.20 -11.87
N GLN A 176 -3.50 -8.39 -11.55
CA GLN A 176 -4.11 -9.27 -12.54
C GLN A 176 -5.40 -8.67 -13.10
N HIS A 177 -5.57 -8.73 -14.44
CA HIS A 177 -6.81 -8.33 -15.12
C HIS A 177 -7.95 -9.29 -14.76
N ILE A 178 -9.01 -8.77 -14.13
CA ILE A 178 -10.14 -9.57 -13.62
C ILE A 178 -11.45 -9.31 -14.33
N GLY A 179 -11.52 -8.29 -15.18
CA GLY A 179 -12.71 -7.98 -15.95
C GLY A 179 -12.74 -6.58 -16.52
N ALA A 180 -13.91 -6.15 -16.96
CA ALA A 180 -14.11 -4.87 -17.62
C ALA A 180 -15.23 -4.06 -16.97
N MET A 181 -15.05 -2.74 -16.90
CA MET A 181 -16.01 -1.76 -16.40
C MET A 181 -17.30 -1.77 -17.23
N GLY A 182 -18.43 -1.66 -16.56
CA GLY A 182 -19.73 -1.60 -17.16
C GLY A 182 -20.69 -0.64 -16.48
N SER A 183 -21.98 -0.95 -16.61
CA SER A 183 -23.08 -0.23 -15.96
C SER A 183 -24.19 -1.22 -15.60
N THR A 184 -23.83 -2.42 -15.14
CA THR A 184 -24.80 -3.46 -14.78
C THR A 184 -25.34 -3.23 -13.35
N GLY A 185 -26.54 -3.75 -13.08
CA GLY A 185 -27.22 -3.51 -11.80
C GLY A 185 -27.76 -2.09 -11.65
N ARG A 186 -27.75 -1.57 -10.43
CA ARG A 186 -28.25 -0.21 -10.12
C ARG A 186 -27.14 0.82 -10.35
N SER A 187 -27.01 1.27 -11.59
CA SER A 187 -25.97 2.18 -12.05
C SER A 187 -26.59 3.29 -12.94
N THR A 188 -26.09 4.51 -12.82
CA THR A 188 -26.50 5.67 -13.62
C THR A 188 -25.66 5.86 -14.89
N GLY A 189 -24.55 5.13 -15.02
CA GLY A 189 -23.65 5.21 -16.16
C GLY A 189 -22.43 4.33 -15.97
N PRO A 190 -21.54 4.20 -16.97
CA PRO A 190 -20.37 3.31 -16.86
C PRO A 190 -19.41 3.77 -15.75
N HIS A 191 -19.25 2.92 -14.74
CA HIS A 191 -18.30 3.10 -13.65
C HIS A 191 -17.98 1.77 -12.98
N LEU A 192 -16.89 1.73 -12.23
CA LEU A 192 -16.54 0.68 -11.29
C LEU A 192 -16.91 1.13 -9.88
N HIS A 193 -17.78 0.40 -9.19
CA HIS A 193 -17.90 0.48 -7.75
C HIS A 193 -16.80 -0.38 -7.12
N TYR A 194 -15.90 0.23 -6.35
CA TYR A 194 -14.81 -0.43 -5.66
C TYR A 194 -14.94 -0.25 -4.16
N ALA A 195 -14.99 -1.35 -3.41
CA ALA A 195 -15.10 -1.31 -1.95
C ALA A 195 -14.06 -2.22 -1.29
N VAL A 196 -13.60 -1.80 -0.13
CA VAL A 196 -12.72 -2.58 0.76
C VAL A 196 -13.48 -2.87 2.05
N ARG A 197 -13.51 -4.15 2.44
CA ARG A 197 -14.06 -4.58 3.72
C ARG A 197 -12.97 -5.17 4.58
N PHE A 198 -13.03 -4.87 5.88
CA PHE A 198 -12.19 -5.47 6.88
C PHE A 198 -12.99 -6.51 7.68
N GLN A 199 -12.41 -7.67 7.97
CA GLN A 199 -13.14 -8.76 8.64
C GLN A 199 -13.42 -8.43 10.12
N ASP A 200 -12.53 -7.68 10.77
CA ASP A 200 -12.78 -7.18 12.12
C ASP A 200 -13.71 -5.96 12.06
N ARG A 201 -14.98 -6.19 12.41
CA ARG A 201 -16.02 -5.17 12.41
C ARG A 201 -15.76 -3.97 13.34
N ARG A 202 -14.81 -4.09 14.26
CA ARG A 202 -14.44 -2.99 15.18
C ARG A 202 -13.66 -1.89 14.48
N LEU A 203 -13.04 -2.19 13.34
CA LEU A 203 -12.17 -1.28 12.57
C LEU A 203 -12.84 -0.70 11.31
N GLY A 204 -14.07 -1.12 11.01
CA GLY A 204 -14.83 -0.66 9.84
C GLY A 204 -16.12 0.06 10.23
N ASP A 205 -16.93 0.37 9.21
CA ASP A 205 -18.29 0.87 9.39
C ASP A 205 -19.26 -0.23 9.91
N ARG A 206 -20.59 0.05 9.90
CA ARG A 206 -21.64 -0.88 10.34
C ARG A 206 -21.55 -2.28 9.73
N LYS A 207 -20.84 -2.45 8.57
CA LYS A 207 -20.67 -3.71 7.83
C LYS A 207 -19.22 -4.12 7.66
N GLY A 208 -18.27 -3.42 8.30
CA GLY A 208 -16.84 -3.62 8.15
C GLY A 208 -16.25 -2.98 6.89
N TYR A 209 -16.98 -2.08 6.20
CA TYR A 209 -16.41 -1.31 5.09
C TYR A 209 -15.46 -0.24 5.61
N VAL A 210 -14.35 -0.06 4.90
CA VAL A 210 -13.34 0.96 5.20
C VAL A 210 -13.14 1.84 3.96
N ASN A 211 -12.70 3.09 4.17
CA ASN A 211 -12.47 4.01 3.06
C ASN A 211 -11.34 3.49 2.17
N PRO A 212 -11.63 3.11 0.88
CA PRO A 212 -10.63 2.57 -0.03
C PRO A 212 -9.51 3.54 -0.37
N GLU A 213 -9.76 4.85 -0.34
CA GLU A 213 -8.76 5.88 -0.64
C GLU A 213 -7.55 5.85 0.31
N LYS A 214 -7.73 5.31 1.54
CA LYS A 214 -6.64 5.14 2.52
C LYS A 214 -5.67 4.02 2.17
N PHE A 215 -6.05 3.13 1.26
CA PHE A 215 -5.26 1.98 0.83
C PHE A 215 -4.55 2.23 -0.49
N ILE A 216 -5.15 3.00 -1.41
CA ILE A 216 -4.63 3.23 -2.75
C ILE A 216 -3.43 4.19 -2.68
N LEU A 217 -2.23 3.65 -2.77
CA LEU A 217 -0.97 4.39 -2.62
C LEU A 217 -0.38 4.85 -3.95
N ASP A 218 -0.72 4.19 -5.06
CA ASP A 218 -0.19 4.45 -6.40
C ASP A 218 -0.71 5.73 -7.04
N GLN A 219 -1.78 6.31 -6.51
CA GLN A 219 -2.26 7.64 -6.93
C GLN A 219 -1.42 8.80 -6.38
N ALA A 220 -0.62 8.55 -5.34
CA ALA A 220 0.21 9.56 -4.67
C ALA A 220 1.64 9.67 -5.23
N ARG A 221 2.06 8.76 -6.15
CA ARG A 221 3.42 8.72 -6.69
C ARG A 221 3.50 9.21 -8.14
N SER A 222 4.66 9.78 -8.52
CA SER A 222 4.92 10.26 -9.87
C SER A 222 4.99 9.10 -10.90
N ASP A 223 4.64 9.40 -12.15
CA ASP A 223 4.49 8.41 -13.23
C ASP A 223 5.74 7.55 -13.52
N ALA A 224 6.94 8.04 -13.15
CA ALA A 224 8.20 7.33 -13.37
C ALA A 224 8.43 6.12 -12.45
N GLU A 225 7.81 6.09 -11.26
CA GLU A 225 7.98 4.99 -10.31
C GLU A 225 6.94 3.86 -10.49
N ILE A 226 5.84 4.15 -11.19
CA ILE A 226 4.71 3.21 -11.35
C ILE A 226 4.95 2.21 -12.48
N SER A 227 5.73 2.57 -13.52
CA SER A 227 6.02 1.69 -14.66
C SER A 227 6.71 0.38 -14.25
N ASN A 228 7.57 0.44 -13.22
CA ASN A 228 8.28 -0.74 -12.70
C ASN A 228 7.39 -1.71 -11.88
N TRP A 229 6.19 -1.28 -11.47
CA TRP A 229 5.28 -2.10 -10.66
C TRP A 229 4.32 -2.97 -11.49
N TRP A 230 4.14 -2.60 -12.75
CA TRP A 230 3.22 -3.28 -13.67
C TRP A 230 3.90 -4.40 -14.47
N GLY A 231 5.18 -4.74 -14.17
CA GLY A 231 5.93 -5.78 -14.86
C GLY A 231 5.84 -5.58 -16.39
N ALA A 232 6.87 -5.08 -17.02
CA ALA A 232 7.00 -5.18 -18.45
C ALA A 232 7.17 -6.67 -18.78
N GLU A 233 6.08 -7.37 -19.04
CA GLU A 233 6.08 -8.58 -19.84
C GLU A 233 5.73 -8.13 -21.26
N GLU A 234 6.77 -8.06 -22.12
CA GLU A 234 6.65 -8.14 -23.56
C GLU A 234 6.28 -9.57 -23.97
#